data_156b97063d6409341096554a7860a52e
#
_entry.id   156b97063d6409341096554a7860a52e
#
_cell.length_a   1.000
_cell.length_b   1.000
_cell.length_c   1.000
_cell.angle_alpha   90.00
_cell.angle_beta   90.00
_cell.angle_gamma   90.00
#
_symmetry.space_group_name_H-M   'P 1'
#
loop_
_entity.id
_entity.type
_entity.pdbx_description
1 polymer ?
#
loop_
_entity_poly.entity_id
_entity_poly.type
_entity_poly.pdbx_seq_one_letter_code
_entity_poly.pdbx_strand_id
1 'polypeptide(L)'
;ICIRDRYTDRPGAGPGGALGPVGDWLALIGLLAVLHTAAGSPVDPATAVVAVAPGLPIATAVAGLRRWPLSRRRGHRASRVLLVGEPSGVGRAAELLNSRTDHDYFLVAAIPVGAARLELDGVRVPGRLASRPADDDVTTVLGAVYAHAADLVLVAPGPQLTGDRLRRLGWGLHDGGVALSVVSELSGVAAERVRPVTAAGLTLLHIAPPLRGGPQAVLKNALDRTGALFGLLVLTPLLLAVALSVRLTSRGPVFHRQVRHGRHNRPFTMWKFRTMVADAEKLKAQLAASNEVDGPLFKMRGDPRVTPVGRMLRRTSIDELPQLLNVLLGQMSLVGPRPPLPEEASRYDEREHRRLAVKPGLTGLWQVSGRSDLTWQETVSLDLWYVDNWSVATDMGLLARTVRAVTDGRGAY
;
A
#
# COMPACT_ATOMS: atom_id res chain seq x y z
N ILE A 1 17.71 35.16 11.28
CA ILE A 1 16.48 34.74 11.99
C ILE A 1 15.58 34.02 10.97
N CYS A 2 15.96 32.84 10.50
CA CYS A 2 15.03 31.98 9.69
C CYS A 2 15.51 30.54 9.55
N ILE A 3 16.21 29.99 10.54
CA ILE A 3 16.78 28.62 10.50
C ILE A 3 16.07 27.67 11.49
N ARG A 4 15.06 28.14 12.21
CA ARG A 4 14.50 27.37 13.35
C ARG A 4 13.32 26.45 13.03
N ASP A 5 12.77 26.44 11.82
CA ASP A 5 11.52 25.71 11.53
C ASP A 5 11.65 24.50 10.59
N ARG A 6 12.87 24.07 10.19
CA ARG A 6 13.03 22.88 9.32
C ARG A 6 13.38 21.59 10.04
N TYR A 7 13.63 21.62 11.34
CA TYR A 7 14.12 20.46 12.08
C TYR A 7 13.20 19.97 13.21
N THR A 8 11.97 20.43 13.30
CA THR A 8 11.01 19.99 14.33
C THR A 8 10.01 18.93 13.85
N ASP A 9 10.23 18.28 12.72
CA ASP A 9 9.57 17.00 12.48
C ASP A 9 10.34 15.91 13.25
N ARG A 10 10.08 15.85 14.55
CA ARG A 10 10.44 14.71 15.38
C ARG A 10 9.76 13.46 14.81
N PRO A 11 10.49 12.45 14.31
CA PRO A 11 9.96 11.11 14.12
C PRO A 11 9.88 10.44 15.50
N GLY A 12 8.99 10.92 16.34
CA GLY A 12 8.87 10.47 17.73
C GLY A 12 7.47 10.59 18.29
N ALA A 13 6.50 11.01 17.49
CA ALA A 13 5.10 10.83 17.83
C ALA A 13 4.81 9.33 17.71
N GLY A 14 4.69 8.66 18.84
CA GLY A 14 4.25 7.28 18.96
C GLY A 14 2.97 7.02 18.17
N PRO A 15 2.49 5.76 18.11
CA PRO A 15 1.42 5.33 17.22
C PRO A 15 0.07 5.95 17.62
N GLY A 16 -0.07 7.24 17.38
CA GLY A 16 -1.36 7.89 17.21
C GLY A 16 -1.78 7.63 15.76
N GLY A 17 -2.06 6.36 15.43
CA GLY A 17 -2.78 6.00 14.21
C GLY A 17 -4.10 6.77 14.16
N ALA A 18 -4.90 6.61 13.11
CA ALA A 18 -6.23 7.23 12.99
C ALA A 18 -7.15 7.02 14.22
N LEU A 19 -6.78 6.10 15.10
CA LEU A 19 -7.42 5.82 16.39
C LEU A 19 -6.92 6.72 17.57
N GLY A 20 -5.81 7.47 17.41
CA GLY A 20 -5.36 8.40 18.45
C GLY A 20 -6.45 9.41 18.86
N PRO A 21 -7.04 10.15 17.90
CA PRO A 21 -8.13 11.08 18.18
C PRO A 21 -9.38 10.38 18.75
N VAL A 22 -9.64 9.14 18.35
CA VAL A 22 -10.76 8.33 18.89
C VAL A 22 -10.48 7.93 20.33
N GLY A 23 -9.25 7.50 20.64
CA GLY A 23 -8.83 7.18 22.01
C GLY A 23 -8.87 8.39 22.92
N ASP A 24 -8.38 9.54 22.48
CA ASP A 24 -8.42 10.79 23.22
C ASP A 24 -9.88 11.26 23.48
N TRP A 25 -10.75 11.10 22.48
CA TRP A 25 -12.16 11.42 22.60
C TRP A 25 -12.91 10.48 23.55
N LEU A 26 -12.64 9.16 23.50
CA LEU A 26 -13.19 8.19 24.46
C LEU A 26 -12.70 8.45 25.88
N ALA A 27 -11.43 8.85 26.05
CA ALA A 27 -10.89 9.26 27.36
C ALA A 27 -11.59 10.52 27.88
N LEU A 28 -11.86 11.49 27.01
CA LEU A 28 -12.60 12.69 27.32
C LEU A 28 -14.04 12.37 27.77
N ILE A 29 -14.74 11.49 27.04
CA ILE A 29 -16.09 11.03 27.43
C ILE A 29 -16.04 10.32 28.80
N GLY A 30 -15.06 9.43 28.99
CA GLY A 30 -14.89 8.73 30.27
C GLY A 30 -14.64 9.71 31.42
N LEU A 31 -13.78 10.71 31.19
CA LEU A 31 -13.52 11.75 32.19
C LEU A 31 -14.79 12.59 32.50
N LEU A 32 -15.51 13.00 31.45
CA LEU A 32 -16.75 13.75 31.60
C LEU A 32 -17.84 12.93 32.34
N ALA A 33 -17.93 11.62 32.05
CA ALA A 33 -18.84 10.72 32.75
C ALA A 33 -18.48 10.60 34.25
N VAL A 34 -17.20 10.49 34.60
CA VAL A 34 -16.72 10.47 35.99
C VAL A 34 -16.98 11.80 36.68
N LEU A 35 -16.68 12.91 36.02
CA LEU A 35 -16.96 14.26 36.59
C LEU A 35 -18.46 14.49 36.79
N HIS A 36 -19.28 14.03 35.84
CA HIS A 36 -20.74 14.12 35.92
C HIS A 36 -21.30 13.33 37.13
N THR A 37 -20.83 12.07 37.30
CA THR A 37 -21.24 11.26 38.46
C THR A 37 -20.75 11.83 39.78
N ALA A 38 -19.54 12.39 39.81
CA ALA A 38 -18.97 13.02 41.00
C ALA A 38 -19.66 14.34 41.39
N ALA A 39 -20.13 15.09 40.40
CA ALA A 39 -20.81 16.39 40.60
C ALA A 39 -22.29 16.25 40.96
N GLY A 40 -22.88 15.05 40.92
CA GLY A 40 -24.29 14.80 41.25
C GLY A 40 -25.28 15.58 40.39
N SER A 41 -24.91 15.92 39.15
CA SER A 41 -25.74 16.77 38.29
C SER A 41 -26.95 16.01 37.73
N PRO A 42 -28.14 16.66 37.61
CA PRO A 42 -29.39 16.00 37.19
C PRO A 42 -29.50 15.83 35.64
N VAL A 43 -28.40 15.89 34.91
CA VAL A 43 -28.44 15.78 33.42
C VAL A 43 -28.55 14.30 33.03
N ASP A 44 -29.51 13.99 32.17
CA ASP A 44 -29.67 12.64 31.59
C ASP A 44 -28.40 12.22 30.82
N PRO A 45 -27.87 11.01 31.09
CA PRO A 45 -26.70 10.48 30.40
C PRO A 45 -26.81 10.49 28.85
N ALA A 46 -28.02 10.30 28.32
CA ALA A 46 -28.29 10.36 26.88
C ALA A 46 -28.03 11.78 26.33
N THR A 47 -28.41 12.81 27.05
CA THR A 47 -28.22 14.22 26.65
C THR A 47 -26.72 14.58 26.67
N ALA A 48 -25.97 14.07 27.65
CA ALA A 48 -24.51 14.27 27.73
C ALA A 48 -23.77 13.60 26.54
N VAL A 49 -24.18 12.39 26.17
CA VAL A 49 -23.63 11.67 24.98
C VAL A 49 -23.93 12.43 23.68
N VAL A 50 -25.17 12.91 23.50
CA VAL A 50 -25.58 13.69 22.32
C VAL A 50 -24.81 15.00 22.22
N ALA A 51 -24.54 15.66 23.32
CA ALA A 51 -23.76 16.92 23.35
C ALA A 51 -22.28 16.72 22.95
N VAL A 52 -21.69 15.56 23.24
CA VAL A 52 -20.29 15.23 22.93
C VAL A 52 -20.13 14.54 21.59
N ALA A 53 -21.20 13.93 21.05
CA ALA A 53 -21.17 13.19 19.78
C ALA A 53 -20.57 13.98 18.58
N PRO A 54 -20.84 15.30 18.40
CA PRO A 54 -20.22 16.09 17.33
C PRO A 54 -18.70 16.27 17.46
N GLY A 55 -18.16 16.08 18.67
CA GLY A 55 -16.72 16.22 18.91
C GLY A 55 -15.86 15.19 18.15
N LEU A 56 -16.37 13.99 17.93
CA LEU A 56 -15.64 12.94 17.21
C LEU A 56 -15.40 13.28 15.74
N PRO A 57 -16.40 13.63 14.91
CA PRO A 57 -16.17 14.05 13.53
C PRO A 57 -15.34 15.32 13.45
N ILE A 58 -15.47 16.25 14.39
CA ILE A 58 -14.65 17.46 14.45
C ILE A 58 -13.19 17.10 14.76
N ALA A 59 -12.93 16.28 15.77
CA ALA A 59 -11.58 15.85 16.13
C ALA A 59 -10.90 15.05 14.99
N THR A 60 -11.64 14.16 14.34
CA THR A 60 -11.13 13.41 13.17
C THR A 60 -10.92 14.30 11.94
N ALA A 61 -11.80 15.28 11.71
CA ALA A 61 -11.65 16.28 10.66
C ALA A 61 -10.44 17.19 10.91
N VAL A 62 -10.23 17.67 12.14
CA VAL A 62 -9.08 18.49 12.54
C VAL A 62 -7.78 17.68 12.44
N ALA A 63 -7.78 16.42 12.88
CA ALA A 63 -6.63 15.53 12.72
C ALA A 63 -6.34 15.24 11.22
N GLY A 64 -7.36 15.07 10.41
CA GLY A 64 -7.28 14.96 8.96
C GLY A 64 -6.77 16.25 8.30
N LEU A 65 -7.30 17.41 8.69
CA LEU A 65 -6.87 18.73 8.22
C LEU A 65 -5.43 19.08 8.62
N ARG A 66 -4.98 18.70 9.81
CA ARG A 66 -3.57 18.85 10.22
C ARG A 66 -2.62 17.98 9.39
N ARG A 67 -3.08 16.83 8.88
CA ARG A 67 -2.31 15.95 7.98
C ARG A 67 -2.41 16.38 6.50
N TRP A 68 -3.50 17.02 6.10
CA TRP A 68 -3.80 17.44 4.73
C TRP A 68 -2.83 18.47 4.14
N PRO A 69 -2.39 19.56 4.84
CA PRO A 69 -1.53 20.55 4.23
C PRO A 69 -0.07 20.12 4.10
N LEU A 70 0.39 19.13 4.88
CA LEU A 70 1.76 18.63 4.77
C LEU A 70 1.99 17.79 3.51
N SER A 71 0.96 17.12 2.99
CA SER A 71 1.06 16.35 1.75
C SER A 71 0.80 17.19 0.49
N ARG A 72 0.00 18.28 0.58
CA ARG A 72 -0.33 19.13 -0.58
C ARG A 72 0.58 20.34 -0.79
N ARG A 73 1.32 20.80 0.24
CA ARG A 73 2.22 21.96 0.12
C ARG A 73 3.65 21.62 -0.28
N ARG A 74 4.04 20.36 -0.32
CA ARG A 74 5.20 19.96 -1.12
C ARG A 74 4.74 19.95 -2.58
N GLY A 75 4.77 21.13 -3.20
CA GLY A 75 4.76 21.22 -4.65
C GLY A 75 5.79 20.23 -5.16
N HIS A 76 5.40 19.42 -6.12
CA HIS A 76 6.12 18.33 -6.77
C HIS A 76 7.51 18.74 -7.32
N ARG A 77 8.44 19.12 -6.47
CA ARG A 77 9.86 19.08 -6.80
C ARG A 77 10.39 17.78 -6.26
N ALA A 78 10.62 16.85 -7.16
CA ALA A 78 11.34 15.63 -6.81
C ALA A 78 12.63 16.01 -6.10
N SER A 79 12.84 15.47 -4.90
CA SER A 79 14.08 15.73 -4.14
C SER A 79 15.26 15.10 -4.88
N ARG A 80 16.25 15.92 -5.20
CA ARG A 80 17.47 15.49 -5.90
C ARG A 80 18.37 14.77 -4.91
N VAL A 81 18.69 13.51 -5.20
CA VAL A 81 19.35 12.60 -4.28
C VAL A 81 20.75 12.26 -4.77
N LEU A 82 21.73 12.35 -3.87
CA LEU A 82 23.06 11.82 -4.03
C LEU A 82 23.18 10.52 -3.22
N LEU A 83 23.52 9.40 -3.88
CA LEU A 83 23.80 8.13 -3.22
C LEU A 83 25.27 8.03 -2.81
N VAL A 84 25.55 7.58 -1.57
CA VAL A 84 26.90 7.32 -1.07
C VAL A 84 26.96 5.95 -0.42
N GLY A 85 27.90 5.10 -0.79
CA GLY A 85 28.02 3.77 -0.20
C GLY A 85 28.86 2.80 -1.01
N GLU A 86 28.93 1.57 -0.56
CA GLU A 86 29.60 0.51 -1.32
C GLU A 86 28.85 0.23 -2.64
N PRO A 87 29.59 -0.12 -3.73
CA PRO A 87 29.00 -0.29 -5.06
C PRO A 87 27.78 -1.21 -5.10
N SER A 88 27.80 -2.31 -4.35
CA SER A 88 26.67 -3.26 -4.26
C SER A 88 25.42 -2.66 -3.60
N GLY A 89 25.59 -1.88 -2.53
CA GLY A 89 24.50 -1.19 -1.82
C GLY A 89 23.93 -0.03 -2.64
N VAL A 90 24.83 0.75 -3.24
CA VAL A 90 24.45 1.86 -4.14
C VAL A 90 23.71 1.34 -5.37
N GLY A 91 24.18 0.24 -5.99
CA GLY A 91 23.52 -0.38 -7.14
C GLY A 91 22.10 -0.82 -6.83
N ARG A 92 21.89 -1.56 -5.73
CA ARG A 92 20.55 -1.97 -5.29
C ARG A 92 19.63 -0.78 -5.00
N ALA A 93 20.14 0.24 -4.29
CA ALA A 93 19.35 1.44 -3.97
C ALA A 93 18.98 2.23 -5.24
N ALA A 94 19.91 2.38 -6.18
CA ALA A 94 19.67 3.04 -7.46
C ALA A 94 18.63 2.29 -8.31
N GLU A 95 18.72 0.97 -8.40
CA GLU A 95 17.76 0.13 -9.11
C GLU A 95 16.36 0.27 -8.51
N LEU A 96 16.22 0.24 -7.18
CA LEU A 96 14.94 0.42 -6.50
C LEU A 96 14.36 1.82 -6.72
N LEU A 97 15.18 2.87 -6.71
CA LEU A 97 14.74 4.24 -6.99
C LEU A 97 14.35 4.43 -8.46
N ASN A 98 15.03 3.80 -9.39
CA ASN A 98 14.73 3.94 -10.81
C ASN A 98 13.54 3.05 -11.26
N SER A 99 13.33 1.90 -10.63
CA SER A 99 12.24 0.98 -10.98
C SER A 99 10.87 1.41 -10.45
N ARG A 100 10.82 2.32 -9.48
CA ARG A 100 9.58 2.79 -8.84
C ARG A 100 9.31 4.24 -9.17
N THR A 101 8.04 4.56 -9.41
CA THR A 101 7.56 5.93 -9.70
C THR A 101 6.65 6.47 -8.59
N ASP A 102 6.53 5.75 -7.49
CA ASP A 102 5.65 6.09 -6.36
C ASP A 102 6.32 6.95 -5.28
N HIS A 103 7.46 7.56 -5.61
CA HIS A 103 8.23 8.43 -4.71
C HIS A 103 8.70 9.71 -5.40
N ASP A 104 9.03 10.72 -4.59
CA ASP A 104 9.49 12.04 -5.04
C ASP A 104 11.03 12.17 -5.01
N TYR A 105 11.78 11.08 -5.23
CA TYR A 105 13.25 11.09 -5.25
C TYR A 105 13.76 10.96 -6.68
N PHE A 106 14.72 11.83 -7.03
CA PHE A 106 15.40 11.79 -8.32
C PHE A 106 16.90 11.62 -8.13
N LEU A 107 17.46 10.50 -8.55
CA LEU A 107 18.87 10.20 -8.43
C LEU A 107 19.69 11.05 -9.39
N VAL A 108 20.55 11.93 -8.87
CA VAL A 108 21.37 12.85 -9.67
C VAL A 108 22.82 12.41 -9.81
N ALA A 109 23.38 11.76 -8.77
CA ALA A 109 24.74 11.26 -8.78
C ALA A 109 24.95 10.18 -7.71
N ALA A 110 26.05 9.44 -7.81
CA ALA A 110 26.43 8.44 -6.83
C ALA A 110 27.95 8.53 -6.54
N ILE A 111 28.33 8.36 -5.26
CA ILE A 111 29.73 8.30 -4.82
C ILE A 111 29.97 6.92 -4.22
N PRO A 112 30.69 6.04 -4.93
CA PRO A 112 31.08 4.75 -4.40
C PRO A 112 32.18 4.87 -3.35
N VAL A 113 32.12 4.00 -2.34
CA VAL A 113 33.17 3.80 -1.34
C VAL A 113 33.98 2.57 -1.70
N GLY A 114 35.31 2.69 -1.67
CA GLY A 114 36.20 1.57 -1.99
C GLY A 114 36.65 1.52 -3.45
N ALA A 115 37.44 0.50 -3.82
CA ALA A 115 38.10 0.40 -5.12
C ALA A 115 37.22 -0.21 -6.22
N ALA A 116 36.15 -0.93 -5.88
CA ALA A 116 35.32 -1.61 -6.85
C ALA A 116 34.59 -0.62 -7.78
N ARG A 117 34.47 -0.97 -9.05
CA ARG A 117 33.77 -0.13 -10.03
C ARG A 117 32.25 -0.13 -9.75
N LEU A 118 31.67 1.04 -9.89
CA LEU A 118 30.20 1.22 -9.88
C LEU A 118 29.78 1.47 -11.32
N GLU A 119 28.99 0.56 -11.86
CA GLU A 119 28.37 0.70 -13.18
C GLU A 119 26.89 0.97 -12.98
N LEU A 120 26.44 2.18 -13.25
CA LEU A 120 25.06 2.61 -13.18
C LEU A 120 24.73 3.38 -14.46
N ASP A 121 23.80 2.85 -15.25
CA ASP A 121 23.35 3.50 -16.48
C ASP A 121 22.69 4.86 -16.16
N GLY A 122 23.18 5.91 -16.81
CA GLY A 122 22.61 7.26 -16.71
C GLY A 122 22.89 8.01 -15.40
N VAL A 123 23.65 7.44 -14.45
CA VAL A 123 23.99 8.09 -13.17
C VAL A 123 25.42 8.58 -13.19
N ARG A 124 25.63 9.84 -12.83
CA ARG A 124 26.97 10.44 -12.75
C ARG A 124 27.73 9.98 -11.50
N VAL A 125 29.01 9.69 -11.64
CA VAL A 125 29.92 9.34 -10.54
C VAL A 125 30.97 10.44 -10.45
N PRO A 126 30.69 11.53 -9.68
CA PRO A 126 31.56 12.71 -9.65
C PRO A 126 32.85 12.51 -8.83
N GLY A 127 32.93 11.44 -8.05
CA GLY A 127 34.07 11.15 -7.21
C GLY A 127 33.95 9.77 -6.57
N ARG A 128 34.90 9.46 -5.69
CA ARG A 128 34.96 8.19 -4.96
C ARG A 128 35.54 8.43 -3.57
N LEU A 129 35.02 7.76 -2.57
CA LEU A 129 35.63 7.73 -1.25
C LEU A 129 36.61 6.54 -1.14
N ALA A 130 37.71 6.75 -0.46
CA ALA A 130 38.67 5.70 -0.18
C ALA A 130 38.05 4.57 0.67
N SER A 131 38.62 3.36 0.62
CA SER A 131 38.17 2.25 1.48
C SER A 131 38.38 2.54 2.98
N ARG A 132 39.41 3.29 3.32
CA ARG A 132 39.66 3.77 4.70
C ARG A 132 39.09 5.17 4.88
N PRO A 133 38.66 5.54 6.11
CA PRO A 133 38.28 6.91 6.42
C PRO A 133 39.35 7.91 6.06
N ALA A 134 39.03 8.98 5.40
CA ALA A 134 39.90 10.05 5.01
C ALA A 134 39.31 11.41 5.44
N ASP A 135 40.15 12.41 5.65
CA ASP A 135 39.71 13.74 6.12
C ASP A 135 38.97 14.51 5.02
N ASP A 136 39.15 14.12 3.77
CA ASP A 136 38.47 14.69 2.60
C ASP A 136 37.12 14.06 2.25
N ASP A 137 36.67 13.04 2.99
CA ASP A 137 35.39 12.37 2.76
C ASP A 137 34.21 13.39 2.71
N VAL A 138 34.19 14.30 3.71
CA VAL A 138 33.11 15.31 3.82
C VAL A 138 33.17 16.30 2.67
N THR A 139 34.37 16.80 2.34
CA THR A 139 34.55 17.78 1.27
C THR A 139 34.24 17.20 -0.10
N THR A 140 34.59 15.93 -0.33
CA THR A 140 34.26 15.21 -1.56
C THR A 140 32.73 15.07 -1.74
N VAL A 141 32.01 14.67 -0.69
CA VAL A 141 30.56 14.52 -0.75
C VAL A 141 29.85 15.87 -0.88
N LEU A 142 30.25 16.89 -0.11
CA LEU A 142 29.69 18.25 -0.22
C LEU A 142 29.97 18.87 -1.59
N GLY A 143 31.17 18.69 -2.13
CA GLY A 143 31.48 19.14 -3.50
C GLY A 143 30.55 18.53 -4.53
N ALA A 144 30.24 17.24 -4.43
CA ALA A 144 29.28 16.58 -5.30
C ALA A 144 27.84 17.05 -5.08
N VAL A 145 27.43 17.29 -3.83
CA VAL A 145 26.12 17.85 -3.48
C VAL A 145 25.90 19.19 -4.18
N TYR A 146 26.87 20.11 -4.06
CA TYR A 146 26.76 21.43 -4.67
C TYR A 146 26.84 21.37 -6.20
N ALA A 147 27.76 20.57 -6.75
CA ALA A 147 27.93 20.43 -8.19
C ALA A 147 26.68 19.86 -8.89
N HIS A 148 25.95 19.00 -8.21
CA HIS A 148 24.73 18.35 -8.76
C HIS A 148 23.43 18.89 -8.15
N ALA A 149 23.48 19.96 -7.34
CA ALA A 149 22.35 20.55 -6.64
C ALA A 149 21.46 19.47 -5.96
N ALA A 150 22.10 18.56 -5.20
CA ALA A 150 21.38 17.54 -4.45
C ALA A 150 20.77 18.12 -3.17
N ASP A 151 19.53 17.76 -2.88
CA ASP A 151 18.80 18.22 -1.69
C ASP A 151 19.00 17.26 -0.51
N LEU A 152 19.36 16.01 -0.79
CA LEU A 152 19.44 14.92 0.17
C LEU A 152 20.60 13.98 -0.18
N VAL A 153 21.35 13.57 0.82
CA VAL A 153 22.31 12.47 0.71
C VAL A 153 21.70 11.20 1.29
N LEU A 154 21.59 10.16 0.47
CA LEU A 154 21.23 8.81 0.91
C LEU A 154 22.48 7.96 1.07
N VAL A 155 22.69 7.46 2.26
CA VAL A 155 23.82 6.55 2.55
C VAL A 155 23.32 5.11 2.50
N ALA A 156 23.89 4.29 1.60
CA ALA A 156 23.77 2.84 1.63
C ALA A 156 24.85 2.31 2.61
N PRO A 157 24.47 1.84 3.81
CA PRO A 157 25.45 1.40 4.80
C PRO A 157 26.17 0.15 4.31
N GLY A 158 27.44 0.06 4.70
CA GLY A 158 28.29 -1.08 4.39
C GLY A 158 29.49 -1.09 5.36
N PRO A 159 30.30 -2.16 5.40
CA PRO A 159 31.45 -2.28 6.31
C PRO A 159 32.39 -1.10 6.30
N GLN A 160 32.54 -0.41 5.15
CA GLN A 160 33.46 0.71 5.00
C GLN A 160 32.84 2.08 5.35
N LEU A 161 31.51 2.15 5.57
CA LEU A 161 30.80 3.39 5.87
C LEU A 161 29.89 3.23 7.09
N THR A 162 30.50 2.97 8.24
CA THR A 162 29.84 2.74 9.53
C THR A 162 30.50 3.53 10.65
N GLY A 163 29.90 3.52 11.82
CA GLY A 163 30.46 4.06 13.06
C GLY A 163 30.88 5.53 12.94
N ASP A 164 32.12 5.82 13.31
CA ASP A 164 32.66 7.19 13.34
C ASP A 164 32.76 7.85 11.97
N ARG A 165 32.95 7.07 10.92
CA ARG A 165 33.03 7.61 9.56
C ARG A 165 31.67 8.17 9.13
N LEU A 166 30.61 7.40 9.34
CA LEU A 166 29.24 7.84 9.05
C LEU A 166 28.84 9.03 9.92
N ARG A 167 29.25 9.03 11.19
CA ARG A 167 28.97 10.14 12.12
C ARG A 167 29.66 11.43 11.67
N ARG A 168 30.97 11.38 11.29
CA ARG A 168 31.69 12.54 10.76
C ARG A 168 31.09 13.06 9.47
N LEU A 169 30.71 12.17 8.56
CA LEU A 169 30.00 12.54 7.34
C LEU A 169 28.67 13.24 7.67
N GLY A 170 27.91 12.72 8.64
CA GLY A 170 26.67 13.32 9.09
C GLY A 170 26.85 14.74 9.67
N TRP A 171 27.87 14.96 10.47
CA TRP A 171 28.19 16.29 11.00
C TRP A 171 28.56 17.27 9.88
N GLY A 172 29.46 16.88 8.99
CA GLY A 172 29.88 17.77 7.91
C GLY A 172 28.75 18.12 6.95
N LEU A 173 27.86 17.18 6.63
CA LEU A 173 26.66 17.44 5.83
C LEU A 173 25.66 18.35 6.56
N HIS A 174 25.49 18.14 7.87
CA HIS A 174 24.63 19.00 8.68
C HIS A 174 25.14 20.45 8.72
N ASP A 175 26.44 20.64 8.93
CA ASP A 175 27.09 21.95 8.91
C ASP A 175 26.97 22.61 7.52
N GLY A 176 26.99 21.82 6.45
CA GLY A 176 26.71 22.24 5.08
C GLY A 176 25.23 22.46 4.76
N GLY A 177 24.32 22.28 5.72
CA GLY A 177 22.87 22.45 5.54
C GLY A 177 22.21 21.37 4.69
N VAL A 178 22.84 20.20 4.53
CA VAL A 178 22.36 19.08 3.70
C VAL A 178 21.78 17.97 4.58
N ALA A 179 20.59 17.49 4.23
CA ALA A 179 19.98 16.38 4.94
C ALA A 179 20.66 15.06 4.59
N LEU A 180 20.83 14.19 5.61
CA LEU A 180 21.34 12.84 5.44
C LEU A 180 20.28 11.82 5.86
N SER A 181 20.10 10.78 5.06
CA SER A 181 19.28 9.62 5.39
C SER A 181 20.06 8.34 5.14
N VAL A 182 19.83 7.34 5.97
CA VAL A 182 20.45 6.02 5.83
C VAL A 182 19.44 5.06 5.22
N VAL A 183 19.81 4.41 4.13
CA VAL A 183 19.01 3.38 3.48
C VAL A 183 19.00 2.14 4.36
N SER A 184 17.82 1.68 4.77
CA SER A 184 17.69 0.38 5.41
C SER A 184 17.35 -0.67 4.35
N GLU A 185 17.93 -1.86 4.44
CA GLU A 185 17.59 -2.98 3.55
C GLU A 185 16.24 -3.65 3.90
N LEU A 186 15.43 -3.00 4.72
CA LEU A 186 14.10 -3.45 5.11
C LEU A 186 13.07 -3.19 3.99
N SER A 187 13.26 -3.86 2.85
CA SER A 187 12.31 -3.76 1.75
C SER A 187 10.98 -4.42 2.10
N GLY A 188 9.87 -3.77 1.73
CA GLY A 188 8.51 -4.32 1.93
C GLY A 188 7.94 -4.14 3.34
N VAL A 189 8.64 -3.46 4.26
CA VAL A 189 8.14 -3.14 5.60
C VAL A 189 7.65 -1.69 5.62
N ALA A 190 6.37 -1.48 5.99
CA ALA A 190 5.85 -0.12 6.14
C ALA A 190 6.52 0.62 7.31
N ALA A 191 6.75 1.91 7.13
CA ALA A 191 7.44 2.75 8.11
C ALA A 191 6.78 2.74 9.49
N GLU A 192 5.45 2.62 9.54
CA GLU A 192 4.67 2.55 10.79
C GLU A 192 4.97 1.30 11.62
N ARG A 193 5.52 0.25 11.00
CA ARG A 193 5.92 -1.00 11.67
C ARG A 193 7.36 -0.97 12.17
N VAL A 194 8.16 0.00 11.73
CA VAL A 194 9.56 0.12 12.12
C VAL A 194 9.67 1.16 13.23
N ARG A 195 10.23 0.75 14.37
CA ARG A 195 10.48 1.65 15.51
C ARG A 195 11.97 1.62 15.85
N PRO A 196 12.65 2.76 15.82
CA PRO A 196 14.00 2.84 16.35
C PRO A 196 13.97 2.73 17.88
N VAL A 197 14.79 1.85 18.44
CA VAL A 197 14.97 1.63 19.87
C VAL A 197 16.47 1.68 20.15
N THR A 198 16.88 2.43 21.17
CA THR A 198 18.29 2.47 21.58
C THR A 198 18.52 1.51 22.74
N ALA A 199 19.42 0.56 22.56
CA ALA A 199 19.84 -0.37 23.60
C ALA A 199 21.36 -0.56 23.54
N ALA A 200 22.03 -0.47 24.68
CA ALA A 200 23.51 -0.61 24.80
C ALA A 200 24.32 0.27 23.81
N GLY A 201 23.85 1.48 23.50
CA GLY A 201 24.49 2.38 22.52
C GLY A 201 24.25 2.01 21.05
N LEU A 202 23.46 0.96 20.79
CA LEU A 202 23.08 0.54 19.44
C LEU A 202 21.68 1.07 19.10
N THR A 203 21.48 1.53 17.87
CA THR A 203 20.17 1.82 17.32
C THR A 203 19.60 0.55 16.69
N LEU A 204 18.60 -0.05 17.34
CA LEU A 204 17.89 -1.22 16.86
C LEU A 204 16.63 -0.78 16.13
N LEU A 205 16.34 -1.39 14.98
CA LEU A 205 15.07 -1.21 14.28
C LEU A 205 14.14 -2.36 14.67
N HIS A 206 13.21 -2.09 15.60
CA HIS A 206 12.20 -3.06 16.01
C HIS A 206 11.09 -3.13 14.96
N ILE A 207 10.87 -4.31 14.37
CA ILE A 207 9.85 -4.52 13.35
C ILE A 207 8.64 -5.18 14.01
N ALA A 208 7.53 -4.44 14.08
CA ALA A 208 6.29 -5.00 14.59
C ALA A 208 5.76 -6.12 13.66
N PRO A 209 5.25 -7.24 14.21
CA PRO A 209 4.68 -8.30 13.39
C PRO A 209 3.45 -7.82 12.60
N PRO A 210 3.12 -8.45 11.45
CA PRO A 210 1.90 -8.15 10.71
C PRO A 210 0.65 -8.35 11.56
N LEU A 211 -0.32 -7.44 11.41
CA LEU A 211 -1.60 -7.51 12.12
C LEU A 211 -2.49 -8.58 11.49
N ARG A 212 -2.51 -9.79 12.05
CA ARG A 212 -3.32 -10.92 11.56
C ARG A 212 -4.48 -11.31 12.48
N GLY A 213 -4.59 -10.67 13.64
CA GLY A 213 -5.58 -10.96 14.68
C GLY A 213 -5.85 -9.75 15.57
N GLY A 214 -6.56 -9.97 16.69
CA GLY A 214 -6.86 -8.96 17.68
C GLY A 214 -8.02 -8.02 17.29
N PRO A 215 -8.22 -6.92 18.05
CA PRO A 215 -9.38 -6.03 17.89
C PRO A 215 -9.50 -5.42 16.48
N GLN A 216 -8.38 -5.12 15.85
CA GLN A 216 -8.39 -4.55 14.49
C GLN A 216 -8.90 -5.54 13.44
N ALA A 217 -8.61 -6.84 13.57
CA ALA A 217 -9.14 -7.86 12.68
C ALA A 217 -10.65 -8.07 12.87
N VAL A 218 -11.14 -7.93 14.12
CA VAL A 218 -12.58 -7.94 14.41
C VAL A 218 -13.26 -6.72 13.77
N LEU A 219 -12.67 -5.53 13.95
CA LEU A 219 -13.17 -4.30 13.34
C LEU A 219 -13.22 -4.42 11.81
N LYS A 220 -12.13 -4.95 11.18
CA LYS A 220 -12.13 -5.20 9.74
C LYS A 220 -13.27 -6.09 9.32
N ASN A 221 -13.46 -7.23 9.99
CA ASN A 221 -14.55 -8.15 9.67
C ASN A 221 -15.94 -7.51 9.82
N ALA A 222 -16.13 -6.64 10.81
CA ALA A 222 -17.37 -5.90 10.99
C ALA A 222 -17.56 -4.89 9.85
N LEU A 223 -16.55 -4.09 9.53
CA LEU A 223 -16.58 -3.12 8.42
C LEU A 223 -16.82 -3.80 7.07
N ASP A 224 -16.16 -4.92 6.81
CA ASP A 224 -16.35 -5.69 5.57
C ASP A 224 -17.82 -6.14 5.43
N ARG A 225 -18.40 -6.75 6.49
CA ARG A 225 -19.77 -7.28 6.44
C ARG A 225 -20.81 -6.17 6.39
N THR A 226 -20.66 -5.12 7.22
CA THR A 226 -21.60 -3.99 7.21
C THR A 226 -21.54 -3.24 5.89
N GLY A 227 -20.34 -3.01 5.35
CA GLY A 227 -20.15 -2.40 4.03
C GLY A 227 -20.72 -3.25 2.90
N ALA A 228 -20.54 -4.57 2.95
CA ALA A 228 -21.11 -5.49 1.96
C ALA A 228 -22.64 -5.54 2.03
N LEU A 229 -23.21 -5.58 3.24
CA LEU A 229 -24.67 -5.54 3.42
C LEU A 229 -25.26 -4.23 2.90
N PHE A 230 -24.67 -3.11 3.27
CA PHE A 230 -25.09 -1.79 2.79
C PHE A 230 -24.99 -1.70 1.25
N GLY A 231 -23.83 -2.15 0.70
CA GLY A 231 -23.64 -2.19 -0.75
C GLY A 231 -24.69 -3.05 -1.46
N LEU A 232 -24.98 -4.25 -0.94
CA LEU A 232 -26.03 -5.10 -1.51
C LEU A 232 -27.41 -4.43 -1.47
N LEU A 233 -27.79 -3.80 -0.34
CA LEU A 233 -29.09 -3.14 -0.21
C LEU A 233 -29.22 -1.96 -1.20
N VAL A 234 -28.23 -1.10 -1.28
CA VAL A 234 -28.23 0.08 -2.16
C VAL A 234 -28.19 -0.33 -3.63
N LEU A 235 -27.40 -1.35 -3.98
CA LEU A 235 -27.20 -1.79 -5.36
C LEU A 235 -28.26 -2.81 -5.80
N THR A 236 -29.18 -3.25 -4.96
CA THR A 236 -30.22 -4.23 -5.32
C THR A 236 -30.98 -3.88 -6.61
N PRO A 237 -31.48 -2.64 -6.83
CA PRO A 237 -32.17 -2.31 -8.07
C PRO A 237 -31.28 -2.51 -9.31
N LEU A 238 -30.01 -2.09 -9.23
CA LEU A 238 -29.00 -2.28 -10.28
C LEU A 238 -28.74 -3.77 -10.52
N LEU A 239 -28.53 -4.56 -9.46
CA LEU A 239 -28.25 -5.99 -9.56
C LEU A 239 -29.42 -6.74 -10.23
N LEU A 240 -30.67 -6.37 -9.92
CA LEU A 240 -31.87 -6.94 -10.56
C LEU A 240 -31.94 -6.56 -12.05
N ALA A 241 -31.67 -5.30 -12.38
CA ALA A 241 -31.68 -4.85 -13.79
C ALA A 241 -30.59 -5.56 -14.61
N VAL A 242 -29.38 -5.73 -14.03
CA VAL A 242 -28.27 -6.49 -14.65
C VAL A 242 -28.65 -7.97 -14.80
N ALA A 243 -29.22 -8.58 -13.78
CA ALA A 243 -29.66 -9.98 -13.81
C ALA A 243 -30.67 -10.22 -14.95
N LEU A 244 -31.66 -9.32 -15.10
CA LEU A 244 -32.65 -9.34 -16.18
C LEU A 244 -31.96 -9.17 -17.54
N SER A 245 -31.07 -8.21 -17.69
CA SER A 245 -30.33 -7.97 -18.93
C SER A 245 -29.51 -9.19 -19.37
N VAL A 246 -28.79 -9.84 -18.44
CA VAL A 246 -28.03 -11.08 -18.71
C VAL A 246 -28.97 -12.22 -19.11
N ARG A 247 -30.15 -12.32 -18.47
CA ARG A 247 -31.13 -13.38 -18.77
C ARG A 247 -31.78 -13.23 -20.15
N LEU A 248 -32.06 -11.99 -20.56
CA LEU A 248 -32.71 -11.67 -21.83
C LEU A 248 -31.72 -11.75 -23.02
N THR A 249 -30.45 -11.44 -22.82
CA THR A 249 -29.49 -11.34 -23.92
C THR A 249 -28.72 -12.64 -24.19
N SER A 250 -28.77 -13.61 -23.29
CA SER A 250 -28.07 -14.89 -23.49
C SER A 250 -28.74 -16.05 -22.75
N ARG A 251 -28.79 -17.23 -23.39
CA ARG A 251 -29.34 -18.44 -22.77
C ARG A 251 -28.43 -18.97 -21.66
N GLY A 252 -29.01 -19.40 -20.52
CA GLY A 252 -28.32 -20.03 -19.41
C GLY A 252 -28.47 -19.26 -18.06
N PRO A 253 -27.73 -19.64 -17.01
CA PRO A 253 -27.85 -19.06 -15.67
C PRO A 253 -27.35 -17.61 -15.65
N VAL A 254 -27.92 -16.76 -14.79
CA VAL A 254 -27.54 -15.36 -14.61
C VAL A 254 -26.16 -15.24 -13.97
N PHE A 255 -25.88 -16.11 -13.00
CA PHE A 255 -24.63 -16.11 -12.26
C PHE A 255 -23.65 -17.16 -12.78
N HIS A 256 -22.39 -16.75 -12.88
CA HIS A 256 -21.26 -17.65 -13.05
C HIS A 256 -20.66 -17.96 -11.67
N ARG A 257 -20.45 -19.24 -11.40
CA ARG A 257 -19.88 -19.74 -10.16
C ARG A 257 -18.50 -20.35 -10.45
N GLN A 258 -17.48 -19.90 -9.74
CA GLN A 258 -16.12 -20.38 -9.94
C GLN A 258 -15.47 -20.72 -8.60
N VAL A 259 -14.89 -21.91 -8.50
CA VAL A 259 -14.12 -22.29 -7.31
C VAL A 259 -12.84 -21.47 -7.28
N ARG A 260 -12.56 -20.87 -6.15
CA ARG A 260 -11.36 -20.09 -5.86
C ARG A 260 -10.80 -20.48 -4.49
N HIS A 261 -9.53 -20.18 -4.27
CA HIS A 261 -8.89 -20.39 -2.97
C HIS A 261 -8.90 -19.10 -2.15
N GLY A 262 -9.33 -19.25 -0.89
CA GLY A 262 -9.39 -18.18 0.09
C GLY A 262 -8.32 -18.30 1.16
N ARG A 263 -8.61 -17.71 2.34
CA ARG A 263 -7.69 -17.73 3.47
C ARG A 263 -7.35 -19.17 3.89
N HIS A 264 -6.06 -19.42 4.17
CA HIS A 264 -5.50 -20.73 4.50
C HIS A 264 -5.75 -21.80 3.42
N ASN A 265 -5.74 -21.37 2.17
CA ASN A 265 -5.94 -22.24 1.01
C ASN A 265 -7.28 -23.00 1.00
N ARG A 266 -8.32 -22.49 1.70
CA ARG A 266 -9.65 -23.10 1.74
C ARG A 266 -10.42 -22.75 0.48
N PRO A 267 -10.97 -23.73 -0.26
CA PRO A 267 -11.76 -23.46 -1.44
C PRO A 267 -13.11 -22.81 -1.06
N PHE A 268 -13.59 -21.90 -1.90
CA PHE A 268 -14.93 -21.32 -1.81
C PHE A 268 -15.47 -21.02 -3.20
N THR A 269 -16.79 -20.89 -3.32
CA THR A 269 -17.46 -20.56 -4.57
C THR A 269 -17.59 -19.05 -4.69
N MET A 270 -16.90 -18.47 -5.65
CA MET A 270 -16.97 -17.04 -6.00
C MET A 270 -18.12 -16.78 -6.96
N TRP A 271 -18.91 -15.75 -6.69
CA TRP A 271 -20.08 -15.37 -7.48
C TRP A 271 -19.77 -14.19 -8.40
N LYS A 272 -20.12 -14.31 -9.69
CA LYS A 272 -20.07 -13.22 -10.67
C LYS A 272 -21.33 -13.25 -11.54
N PHE A 273 -21.65 -12.12 -12.16
CA PHE A 273 -22.57 -12.17 -13.29
C PHE A 273 -21.92 -12.87 -14.48
N ARG A 274 -22.70 -13.62 -15.23
CA ARG A 274 -22.22 -14.26 -16.44
C ARG A 274 -21.99 -13.19 -17.53
N THR A 275 -20.77 -13.12 -18.01
CA THR A 275 -20.34 -12.18 -19.06
C THR A 275 -19.98 -12.89 -20.36
N MET A 276 -19.94 -14.21 -20.36
CA MET A 276 -19.58 -15.07 -21.49
C MET A 276 -20.74 -15.95 -21.93
N VAL A 277 -20.67 -16.46 -23.15
CA VAL A 277 -21.61 -17.48 -23.69
C VAL A 277 -21.56 -18.78 -22.89
N ALA A 278 -22.61 -19.59 -22.96
CA ALA A 278 -22.72 -20.82 -22.15
C ALA A 278 -21.56 -21.82 -22.40
N ASP A 279 -21.06 -21.90 -23.63
CA ASP A 279 -20.01 -22.86 -24.05
C ASP A 279 -18.60 -22.24 -23.99
N ALA A 280 -18.39 -21.14 -23.26
CA ALA A 280 -17.13 -20.40 -23.20
C ALA A 280 -15.92 -21.25 -22.76
N GLU A 281 -16.14 -22.26 -21.90
CA GLU A 281 -15.06 -23.12 -21.41
C GLU A 281 -14.56 -24.08 -22.51
N LYS A 282 -15.46 -24.59 -23.35
CA LYS A 282 -15.08 -25.43 -24.52
C LYS A 282 -14.28 -24.61 -25.55
N LEU A 283 -14.66 -23.36 -25.73
CA LEU A 283 -13.96 -22.43 -26.64
C LEU A 283 -12.60 -21.99 -26.10
N LYS A 284 -12.38 -22.03 -24.79
CA LYS A 284 -11.08 -21.66 -24.18
C LYS A 284 -9.93 -22.53 -24.68
N ALA A 285 -10.15 -23.84 -24.83
CA ALA A 285 -9.15 -24.77 -25.32
C ALA A 285 -8.71 -24.44 -26.76
N GLN A 286 -9.66 -23.99 -27.60
CA GLN A 286 -9.39 -23.58 -28.98
C GLN A 286 -8.65 -22.23 -29.10
N LEU A 287 -8.83 -21.37 -28.09
CA LEU A 287 -8.24 -20.03 -28.03
C LEU A 287 -6.92 -19.99 -27.25
N ALA A 288 -6.42 -21.12 -26.76
CA ALA A 288 -5.21 -21.17 -25.92
C ALA A 288 -3.98 -20.56 -26.60
N ALA A 289 -3.84 -20.70 -27.93
CA ALA A 289 -2.76 -20.11 -28.71
C ALA A 289 -2.82 -18.58 -28.84
N SER A 290 -3.95 -17.97 -28.51
CA SER A 290 -4.19 -16.51 -28.60
C SER A 290 -4.03 -15.81 -27.24
N ASN A 291 -3.36 -16.43 -26.28
CA ASN A 291 -3.09 -15.81 -24.97
C ASN A 291 -2.07 -14.68 -25.15
N GLU A 292 -2.42 -13.48 -24.67
CA GLU A 292 -1.60 -12.26 -24.80
C GLU A 292 -0.73 -11.97 -23.56
N VAL A 293 -0.78 -12.85 -22.54
CA VAL A 293 -0.09 -12.63 -21.26
C VAL A 293 0.72 -13.86 -20.87
N ASP A 294 1.95 -13.63 -20.44
CA ASP A 294 2.80 -14.65 -19.84
C ASP A 294 2.31 -15.09 -18.46
N GLY A 295 2.47 -16.37 -18.13
CA GLY A 295 2.12 -16.92 -16.84
C GLY A 295 0.79 -17.70 -16.80
N PRO A 296 0.27 -18.00 -15.59
CA PRO A 296 -0.89 -18.87 -15.41
C PRO A 296 -2.24 -18.24 -15.81
N LEU A 297 -2.24 -16.95 -16.18
CA LEU A 297 -3.45 -16.21 -16.54
C LEU A 297 -3.73 -16.31 -18.04
N PHE A 298 -4.99 -16.61 -18.40
CA PHE A 298 -5.46 -16.48 -19.77
C PHE A 298 -6.07 -15.10 -19.98
N LYS A 299 -5.56 -14.33 -20.93
CA LYS A 299 -6.07 -13.00 -21.26
C LYS A 299 -5.99 -12.73 -22.74
N MET A 300 -7.04 -12.18 -23.31
CA MET A 300 -7.17 -11.82 -24.72
C MET A 300 -7.98 -10.54 -24.85
N ARG A 301 -7.44 -9.55 -25.60
CA ARG A 301 -8.15 -8.34 -25.99
C ARG A 301 -9.28 -8.67 -26.92
N GLY A 302 -10.42 -8.51 -26.91
CA GLY A 302 -11.45 -8.88 -27.90
C GLY A 302 -11.87 -10.34 -27.86
N ASP A 303 -11.94 -10.93 -26.66
CA ASP A 303 -12.35 -12.32 -26.45
C ASP A 303 -13.76 -12.58 -27.06
N PRO A 304 -13.87 -13.44 -28.09
CA PRO A 304 -15.13 -13.72 -28.80
C PRO A 304 -16.18 -14.39 -27.92
N ARG A 305 -15.79 -14.95 -26.79
CA ARG A 305 -16.70 -15.58 -25.83
C ARG A 305 -17.53 -14.56 -25.03
N VAL A 306 -17.10 -13.29 -25.02
CA VAL A 306 -17.74 -12.23 -24.22
C VAL A 306 -18.97 -11.68 -24.94
N THR A 307 -20.13 -11.73 -24.28
CA THR A 307 -21.38 -11.17 -24.79
C THR A 307 -21.34 -9.63 -24.85
N PRO A 308 -22.16 -8.95 -25.70
CA PRO A 308 -22.19 -7.48 -25.71
C PRO A 308 -22.49 -6.87 -24.35
N VAL A 309 -23.47 -7.39 -23.61
CA VAL A 309 -23.76 -6.98 -22.23
C VAL A 309 -22.60 -7.32 -21.31
N GLY A 310 -22.00 -8.51 -21.46
CA GLY A 310 -20.82 -8.91 -20.69
C GLY A 310 -19.63 -7.97 -20.85
N ARG A 311 -19.43 -7.40 -22.04
CA ARG A 311 -18.36 -6.43 -22.30
C ARG A 311 -18.57 -5.13 -21.49
N MET A 312 -19.80 -4.63 -21.47
CA MET A 312 -20.16 -3.47 -20.66
C MET A 312 -19.95 -3.76 -19.16
N LEU A 313 -20.42 -4.92 -18.68
CA LEU A 313 -20.28 -5.31 -17.27
C LEU A 313 -18.82 -5.42 -16.83
N ARG A 314 -17.96 -6.03 -17.66
CA ARG A 314 -16.51 -6.12 -17.37
C ARG A 314 -15.84 -4.75 -17.35
N ARG A 315 -16.15 -3.89 -18.32
CA ARG A 315 -15.61 -2.53 -18.38
C ARG A 315 -15.93 -1.71 -17.13
N THR A 316 -17.08 -1.92 -16.53
CA THR A 316 -17.55 -1.22 -15.33
C THR A 316 -17.30 -2.01 -14.04
N SER A 317 -16.74 -3.23 -14.13
CA SER A 317 -16.57 -4.17 -13.01
C SER A 317 -17.89 -4.52 -12.28
N ILE A 318 -19.03 -4.26 -12.89
CA ILE A 318 -20.37 -4.59 -12.33
C ILE A 318 -20.56 -6.11 -12.25
N ASP A 319 -19.90 -6.88 -13.13
CA ASP A 319 -19.94 -8.35 -13.10
C ASP A 319 -19.39 -8.93 -11.79
N GLU A 320 -18.57 -8.20 -11.05
CA GLU A 320 -17.97 -8.64 -9.79
C GLU A 320 -18.80 -8.29 -8.54
N LEU A 321 -19.83 -7.43 -8.66
CA LEU A 321 -20.67 -7.01 -7.52
C LEU A 321 -21.32 -8.17 -6.75
N PRO A 322 -21.72 -9.31 -7.38
CA PRO A 322 -22.23 -10.47 -6.61
C PRO A 322 -21.25 -11.03 -5.58
N GLN A 323 -19.94 -10.76 -5.69
CA GLN A 323 -18.95 -11.13 -4.68
C GLN A 323 -19.20 -10.46 -3.33
N LEU A 324 -19.99 -9.37 -3.26
CA LEU A 324 -20.42 -8.80 -1.98
C LEU A 324 -21.15 -9.85 -1.12
N LEU A 325 -21.81 -10.85 -1.72
CA LEU A 325 -22.36 -12.00 -0.98
C LEU A 325 -21.24 -12.83 -0.34
N ASN A 326 -20.12 -13.05 -1.04
CA ASN A 326 -18.97 -13.76 -0.46
C ASN A 326 -18.34 -12.97 0.69
N VAL A 327 -18.34 -11.64 0.60
CA VAL A 327 -17.85 -10.78 1.69
C VAL A 327 -18.77 -10.87 2.90
N LEU A 328 -20.09 -10.77 2.70
CA LEU A 328 -21.09 -10.90 3.76
C LEU A 328 -21.01 -12.25 4.47
N LEU A 329 -20.85 -13.34 3.72
CA LEU A 329 -20.63 -14.69 4.24
C LEU A 329 -19.25 -14.87 4.91
N GLY A 330 -18.36 -13.90 4.80
CA GLY A 330 -17.05 -13.92 5.43
C GLY A 330 -15.98 -14.76 4.71
N GLN A 331 -16.26 -15.21 3.49
CA GLN A 331 -15.32 -15.94 2.62
C GLN A 331 -14.31 -15.00 1.97
N MET A 332 -14.73 -13.75 1.70
CA MET A 332 -13.93 -12.67 1.17
C MET A 332 -13.94 -11.45 2.11
N SER A 333 -13.17 -10.45 1.75
CA SER A 333 -13.12 -9.11 2.31
C SER A 333 -13.42 -8.08 1.22
N LEU A 334 -13.78 -6.86 1.56
CA LEU A 334 -13.85 -5.76 0.60
C LEU A 334 -12.48 -5.48 -0.01
N VAL A 335 -11.42 -5.52 0.80
CA VAL A 335 -10.03 -5.26 0.38
C VAL A 335 -9.15 -6.44 0.75
N GLY A 336 -8.37 -6.93 -0.22
CA GLY A 336 -7.44 -8.05 -0.03
C GLY A 336 -6.78 -8.49 -1.34
N PRO A 337 -5.90 -9.51 -1.30
CA PRO A 337 -5.33 -10.13 -2.49
C PRO A 337 -6.41 -10.76 -3.38
N ARG A 338 -6.16 -10.83 -4.68
CA ARG A 338 -7.07 -11.53 -5.60
C ARG A 338 -7.14 -13.02 -5.24
N PRO A 339 -8.36 -13.62 -5.19
CA PRO A 339 -8.49 -15.06 -4.97
C PRO A 339 -7.96 -15.84 -6.19
N PRO A 340 -6.97 -16.74 -6.01
CA PRO A 340 -6.42 -17.54 -7.10
C PRO A 340 -7.36 -18.67 -7.51
N LEU A 341 -7.19 -19.15 -8.75
CA LEU A 341 -7.74 -20.40 -9.21
C LEU A 341 -7.05 -21.59 -8.50
N PRO A 342 -7.69 -22.77 -8.40
CA PRO A 342 -7.03 -23.95 -7.86
C PRO A 342 -5.71 -24.30 -8.58
N GLU A 343 -5.70 -24.20 -9.91
CA GLU A 343 -4.51 -24.45 -10.72
C GLU A 343 -3.41 -23.40 -10.51
N GLU A 344 -3.78 -22.13 -10.25
CA GLU A 344 -2.84 -21.07 -9.89
C GLU A 344 -2.22 -21.38 -8.51
N ALA A 345 -3.07 -21.65 -7.52
CA ALA A 345 -2.64 -21.90 -6.15
C ALA A 345 -1.74 -23.15 -6.01
N SER A 346 -1.95 -24.18 -6.84
CA SER A 346 -1.11 -25.38 -6.84
C SER A 346 0.31 -25.14 -7.36
N ARG A 347 0.54 -24.04 -8.09
CA ARG A 347 1.85 -23.67 -8.64
C ARG A 347 2.57 -22.63 -7.81
N TYR A 348 1.95 -22.13 -6.73
CA TYR A 348 2.54 -21.12 -5.87
C TYR A 348 3.78 -21.64 -5.16
N ASP A 349 4.82 -20.84 -5.15
CA ASP A 349 5.97 -21.04 -4.28
C ASP A 349 5.63 -20.67 -2.80
N GLU A 350 6.58 -20.85 -1.89
CA GLU A 350 6.40 -20.53 -0.47
C GLU A 350 6.08 -19.04 -0.25
N ARG A 351 6.70 -18.15 -1.03
CA ARG A 351 6.48 -16.70 -0.96
C ARG A 351 5.07 -16.34 -1.44
N GLU A 352 4.64 -16.90 -2.56
CA GLU A 352 3.32 -16.66 -3.13
C GLU A 352 2.18 -17.21 -2.25
N HIS A 353 2.41 -18.34 -1.59
CA HIS A 353 1.46 -18.91 -0.62
C HIS A 353 1.13 -17.96 0.54
N ARG A 354 2.04 -17.05 0.90
CA ARG A 354 1.80 -16.05 1.93
C ARG A 354 0.63 -15.11 1.60
N ARG A 355 0.25 -14.95 0.33
CA ARG A 355 -0.94 -14.22 -0.10
C ARG A 355 -2.23 -14.81 0.48
N LEU A 356 -2.24 -16.12 0.75
CA LEU A 356 -3.37 -16.84 1.32
C LEU A 356 -3.45 -16.76 2.86
N ALA A 357 -2.58 -15.99 3.50
CA ALA A 357 -2.62 -15.79 4.96
C ALA A 357 -3.79 -14.90 5.40
N VAL A 358 -4.38 -14.13 4.50
CA VAL A 358 -5.52 -13.23 4.72
C VAL A 358 -6.70 -13.62 3.82
N LYS A 359 -7.89 -13.06 4.08
CA LYS A 359 -9.03 -13.23 3.19
C LYS A 359 -8.76 -12.53 1.84
N PRO A 360 -9.14 -13.15 0.72
CA PRO A 360 -9.08 -12.47 -0.58
C PRO A 360 -10.06 -11.31 -0.63
N GLY A 361 -9.73 -10.30 -1.43
CA GLY A 361 -10.52 -9.10 -1.57
C GLY A 361 -11.39 -9.03 -2.83
N LEU A 362 -12.45 -8.24 -2.75
CA LEU A 362 -13.20 -7.76 -3.93
C LEU A 362 -12.33 -6.77 -4.72
N THR A 363 -11.61 -5.90 -4.02
CA THR A 363 -10.55 -5.04 -4.56
C THR A 363 -9.24 -5.28 -3.82
N GLY A 364 -8.12 -4.81 -4.37
CA GLY A 364 -6.81 -5.00 -3.79
C GLY A 364 -5.80 -3.96 -4.28
N LEU A 365 -4.63 -3.93 -3.65
CA LEU A 365 -3.59 -2.94 -3.93
C LEU A 365 -3.14 -2.99 -5.39
N TRP A 366 -2.88 -4.17 -5.96
CA TRP A 366 -2.50 -4.32 -7.36
C TRP A 366 -3.60 -3.84 -8.33
N GLN A 367 -4.88 -4.07 -7.98
CA GLN A 367 -6.03 -3.67 -8.81
C GLN A 367 -6.18 -2.16 -8.94
N VAL A 368 -5.67 -1.38 -7.99
CA VAL A 368 -5.71 0.09 -8.03
C VAL A 368 -4.36 0.72 -8.39
N SER A 369 -3.29 -0.09 -8.56
CA SER A 369 -1.93 0.39 -8.84
C SER A 369 -1.46 0.21 -10.28
N GLY A 370 -2.19 -0.51 -11.13
CA GLY A 370 -1.80 -0.73 -12.53
C GLY A 370 -2.60 -1.83 -13.22
N ARG A 371 -3.33 -2.65 -12.45
CA ARG A 371 -4.17 -3.74 -12.97
C ARG A 371 -3.40 -4.65 -13.95
N SER A 372 -3.83 -4.60 -15.21
CA SER A 372 -3.35 -5.47 -16.30
C SER A 372 -1.96 -5.15 -16.82
N ASP A 373 -1.43 -3.99 -16.50
CA ASP A 373 -0.12 -3.53 -16.99
C ASP A 373 1.04 -4.00 -16.09
N LEU A 374 0.70 -4.63 -14.95
CA LEU A 374 1.67 -5.17 -13.99
C LEU A 374 2.07 -6.60 -14.38
N THR A 375 3.35 -6.89 -14.23
CA THR A 375 3.88 -8.25 -14.30
C THR A 375 3.36 -9.11 -13.15
N TRP A 376 3.48 -10.44 -13.28
CA TRP A 376 3.13 -11.36 -12.20
C TRP A 376 3.90 -11.08 -10.91
N GLN A 377 5.21 -10.84 -11.02
CA GLN A 377 6.09 -10.57 -9.88
C GLN A 377 5.72 -9.27 -9.16
N GLU A 378 5.37 -8.22 -9.90
CA GLU A 378 4.88 -6.95 -9.33
C GLU A 378 3.55 -7.15 -8.61
N THR A 379 2.61 -7.87 -9.22
CA THR A 379 1.31 -8.22 -8.62
C THR A 379 1.49 -8.96 -7.30
N VAL A 380 2.35 -9.99 -7.28
CA VAL A 380 2.68 -10.74 -6.06
C VAL A 380 3.32 -9.85 -5.01
N SER A 381 4.25 -8.98 -5.39
CA SER A 381 4.93 -8.07 -4.47
C SER A 381 3.97 -7.08 -3.81
N LEU A 382 3.02 -6.52 -4.57
CA LEU A 382 1.98 -5.63 -4.05
C LEU A 382 1.01 -6.35 -3.10
N ASP A 383 0.61 -7.58 -3.45
CA ASP A 383 -0.25 -8.38 -2.58
C ASP A 383 0.46 -8.77 -1.28
N LEU A 384 1.74 -9.15 -1.33
CA LEU A 384 2.54 -9.45 -0.15
C LEU A 384 2.75 -8.21 0.72
N TRP A 385 3.01 -7.06 0.08
CA TRP A 385 3.11 -5.80 0.82
C TRP A 385 1.82 -5.51 1.59
N TYR A 386 0.65 -5.68 0.96
CA TYR A 386 -0.64 -5.53 1.62
C TYR A 386 -0.81 -6.51 2.78
N VAL A 387 -0.51 -7.80 2.58
CA VAL A 387 -0.64 -8.85 3.61
C VAL A 387 0.20 -8.55 4.85
N ASP A 388 1.40 -8.02 4.65
CA ASP A 388 2.33 -7.75 5.73
C ASP A 388 2.12 -6.37 6.38
N ASN A 389 1.56 -5.39 5.65
CA ASN A 389 1.42 -4.01 6.12
C ASN A 389 -0.05 -3.55 6.20
N TRP A 390 -0.97 -4.48 6.33
CA TRP A 390 -2.38 -4.17 6.44
C TRP A 390 -2.71 -3.26 7.63
N SER A 391 -3.56 -2.29 7.41
CA SER A 391 -4.22 -1.46 8.42
C SER A 391 -5.60 -1.03 7.94
N VAL A 392 -6.49 -0.63 8.85
CA VAL A 392 -7.81 -0.08 8.49
C VAL A 392 -7.66 1.18 7.61
N ALA A 393 -6.66 2.01 7.88
CA ALA A 393 -6.39 3.21 7.08
C ALA A 393 -5.98 2.85 5.64
N THR A 394 -5.18 1.79 5.46
CA THR A 394 -4.82 1.26 4.14
C THR A 394 -6.07 0.82 3.38
N ASP A 395 -6.98 0.10 4.02
CA ASP A 395 -8.24 -0.34 3.40
C ASP A 395 -9.10 0.85 2.96
N MET A 396 -9.28 1.86 3.80
CA MET A 396 -10.04 3.06 3.45
C MET A 396 -9.42 3.80 2.25
N GLY A 397 -8.09 3.90 2.23
CA GLY A 397 -7.36 4.48 1.10
C GLY A 397 -7.55 3.69 -0.19
N LEU A 398 -7.53 2.36 -0.12
CA LEU A 398 -7.73 1.48 -1.27
C LEU A 398 -9.18 1.51 -1.78
N LEU A 399 -10.17 1.54 -0.89
CA LEU A 399 -11.59 1.71 -1.27
C LEU A 399 -11.82 3.04 -2.01
N ALA A 400 -11.26 4.15 -1.51
CA ALA A 400 -11.34 5.45 -2.17
C ALA A 400 -10.69 5.44 -3.57
N ARG A 401 -9.52 4.80 -3.70
CA ARG A 401 -8.85 4.62 -5.00
C ARG A 401 -9.64 3.70 -5.94
N THR A 402 -10.33 2.68 -5.42
CA THR A 402 -11.16 1.77 -6.21
C THR A 402 -12.32 2.50 -6.87
N VAL A 403 -13.02 3.37 -6.13
CA VAL A 403 -14.09 4.21 -6.68
C VAL A 403 -13.56 5.02 -7.86
N ARG A 404 -12.41 5.68 -7.69
CA ARG A 404 -11.78 6.45 -8.76
C ARG A 404 -11.36 5.57 -9.95
N ALA A 405 -10.77 4.40 -9.68
CA ALA A 405 -10.32 3.50 -10.74
C ALA A 405 -11.48 2.90 -11.57
N VAL A 406 -12.66 2.71 -10.95
CA VAL A 406 -13.88 2.29 -11.65
C VAL A 406 -14.46 3.43 -12.48
N THR A 407 -14.47 4.66 -11.96
CA THR A 407 -14.97 5.84 -12.70
C THR A 407 -14.07 6.22 -13.88
N ASP A 408 -12.75 6.11 -13.73
CA ASP A 408 -11.79 6.43 -14.79
C ASP A 408 -11.72 5.36 -15.90
N GLY A 409 -12.23 4.15 -15.65
CA GLY A 409 -12.30 3.04 -16.60
C GLY A 409 -10.95 2.54 -17.16
N ARG A 410 -9.82 2.96 -16.59
CA ARG A 410 -8.48 2.57 -17.05
C ARG A 410 -8.16 1.13 -16.68
N GLY A 411 -7.64 0.35 -17.64
CA GLY A 411 -7.17 -1.03 -17.42
C GLY A 411 -8.28 -2.08 -17.24
N ALA A 412 -9.53 -1.78 -17.57
CA ALA A 412 -10.62 -2.74 -17.66
C ALA A 412 -10.77 -3.19 -19.12
N TYR A 413 -10.46 -4.46 -19.40
CA TYR A 413 -10.63 -5.10 -20.73
C TYR A 413 -11.54 -6.30 -20.63
#